data_9182d6b24c13012581a9f43abcaf7c59
#
_entry.id   9182d6b24c13012581a9f43abcaf7c59
#
_cell.length_a   1.000
_cell.length_b   1.000
_cell.length_c   1.000
_cell.angle_alpha   90.00
_cell.angle_beta   90.00
_cell.angle_gamma   90.00
#
_symmetry.space_group_name_H-M   'P 1'
#
loop_
_entity.id
_entity.type
_entity.pdbx_description
1 polymer ?
#
loop_
_entity_poly.entity_id
_entity_poly.type
_entity_poly.pdbx_seq_one_letter_code
_entity_poly.pdbx_strand_id
1 'polypeptide(L)'
;MQARSAARMEELERKVEGGFEALRQAARAPAAGDGLPLLPWEELWDAMDALEDAAQSPAAGASPGLEEGLRRVLGRLERFVGHARLERVATLGEHPDGRLFRVVGTLEHPGLAEGAVSRVVRAAIVRDGHAVREGEVLINRRAS
;
A
#
# COMPACT_ATOMS: atom_id res chain seq x y z
N MET A 1 26.36 4.17 -2.01
CA MET A 1 24.97 4.13 -2.51
C MET A 1 24.36 2.75 -2.50
N GLN A 2 25.10 1.70 -2.84
CA GLN A 2 24.60 0.32 -2.81
C GLN A 2 24.20 -0.15 -1.39
N ALA A 3 24.92 0.31 -0.35
CA ALA A 3 24.64 -0.07 1.03
C ALA A 3 23.25 0.40 1.54
N ARG A 4 22.79 1.58 1.11
CA ARG A 4 21.47 2.10 1.50
C ARG A 4 20.33 1.33 0.85
N SER A 5 20.52 0.90 -0.40
CA SER A 5 19.52 0.10 -1.11
C SER A 5 19.41 -1.31 -0.51
N ALA A 6 20.54 -1.93 -0.15
CA ALA A 6 20.57 -3.23 0.50
C ALA A 6 19.88 -3.18 1.88
N ALA A 7 20.15 -2.15 2.68
CA ALA A 7 19.53 -1.99 4.01
C ALA A 7 18.02 -1.81 3.89
N ARG A 8 17.54 -1.05 2.90
CA ARG A 8 16.11 -0.88 2.65
C ARG A 8 15.43 -2.16 2.20
N MET A 9 16.11 -2.95 1.35
CA MET A 9 15.59 -4.24 0.90
C MET A 9 15.50 -5.23 2.06
N GLU A 10 16.51 -5.30 2.92
CA GLU A 10 16.48 -6.15 4.11
C GLU A 10 15.36 -5.76 5.08
N GLU A 11 15.14 -4.46 5.27
CA GLU A 11 14.05 -3.96 6.10
C GLU A 11 12.69 -4.34 5.50
N LEU A 12 12.54 -4.19 4.18
CA LEU A 12 11.32 -4.54 3.47
C LEU A 12 11.05 -6.05 3.57
N GLU A 13 12.05 -6.88 3.36
CA GLU A 13 11.93 -8.33 3.49
C GLU A 13 11.49 -8.73 4.89
N ARG A 14 12.07 -8.13 5.92
CA ARG A 14 11.68 -8.39 7.32
C ARG A 14 10.23 -8.00 7.59
N LYS A 15 9.78 -6.87 7.06
CA LYS A 15 8.38 -6.42 7.20
C LYS A 15 7.42 -7.35 6.51
N VAL A 16 7.76 -7.80 5.30
CA VAL A 16 6.93 -8.76 4.54
C VAL A 16 6.88 -10.11 5.24
N GLU A 17 8.01 -10.64 5.69
CA GLU A 17 8.06 -11.90 6.43
C GLU A 17 7.29 -11.83 7.74
N GLY A 18 7.43 -10.72 8.48
CA GLY A 18 6.67 -10.48 9.70
C GLY A 18 5.17 -10.45 9.45
N GLY A 19 4.74 -9.82 8.36
CA GLY A 19 3.34 -9.80 7.94
C GLY A 19 2.81 -11.19 7.59
N PHE A 20 3.57 -11.99 6.83
CA PHE A 20 3.19 -13.36 6.50
C PHE A 20 3.09 -14.25 7.74
N GLU A 21 4.05 -14.16 8.66
CA GLU A 21 4.02 -14.94 9.89
C GLU A 21 2.80 -14.58 10.75
N ALA A 22 2.50 -13.29 10.89
CA ALA A 22 1.33 -12.83 11.60
C ALA A 22 0.04 -13.36 10.97
N LEU A 23 -0.05 -13.35 9.63
CA LEU A 23 -1.19 -13.89 8.89
C LEU A 23 -1.35 -15.40 9.08
N ARG A 24 -0.25 -16.16 9.08
CA ARG A 24 -0.31 -17.60 9.32
C ARG A 24 -0.80 -17.92 10.73
N GLN A 25 -0.33 -17.16 11.72
CA GLN A 25 -0.77 -17.32 13.10
C GLN A 25 -2.25 -16.99 13.25
N ALA A 26 -2.73 -15.94 12.61
CA ALA A 26 -4.13 -15.56 12.66
C ALA A 26 -5.05 -16.57 11.97
N ALA A 27 -4.59 -17.19 10.89
CA ALA A 27 -5.34 -18.25 10.20
C ALA A 27 -5.57 -19.49 11.09
N ARG A 28 -4.77 -19.65 12.14
CA ARG A 28 -4.88 -20.74 13.13
C ARG A 28 -5.64 -20.34 14.39
N ALA A 29 -5.88 -19.04 14.59
CA ALA A 29 -6.58 -18.53 15.77
C ALA A 29 -8.09 -18.44 15.52
N PRO A 30 -8.95 -18.71 16.53
CA PRO A 30 -10.38 -18.48 16.39
C PRO A 30 -10.63 -16.97 16.19
N ALA A 31 -11.52 -16.66 15.25
CA ALA A 31 -11.91 -15.27 15.00
C ALA A 31 -12.52 -14.65 16.26
N ALA A 32 -12.02 -13.49 16.67
CA ALA A 32 -12.56 -12.75 17.80
C ALA A 32 -13.45 -11.60 17.31
N GLY A 33 -14.61 -11.41 17.91
CA GLY A 33 -15.52 -10.29 17.64
C GLY A 33 -16.05 -10.28 16.21
N ASP A 34 -15.77 -9.23 15.44
CA ASP A 34 -16.32 -8.97 14.10
C ASP A 34 -15.77 -9.91 12.99
N GLY A 35 -15.18 -11.01 13.35
CA GLY A 35 -14.62 -11.95 12.39
C GLY A 35 -13.26 -11.54 11.83
N LEU A 36 -12.67 -10.43 12.29
CA LEU A 36 -11.30 -10.06 11.96
C LEU A 36 -10.35 -10.72 12.96
N PRO A 37 -9.35 -11.47 12.48
CA PRO A 37 -8.33 -12.01 13.37
C PRO A 37 -7.56 -10.87 14.04
N LEU A 38 -7.08 -11.11 15.27
CA LEU A 38 -6.19 -10.19 15.97
C LEU A 38 -4.82 -10.21 15.29
N LEU A 39 -4.55 -9.19 14.49
CA LEU A 39 -3.32 -9.04 13.73
C LEU A 39 -2.74 -7.65 13.92
N PRO A 40 -1.42 -7.48 13.78
CA PRO A 40 -0.83 -6.15 13.68
C PRO A 40 -1.12 -5.55 12.30
N TRP A 41 -2.39 -5.23 12.06
CA TRP A 41 -2.87 -4.77 10.74
C TRP A 41 -2.14 -3.54 10.25
N GLU A 42 -1.84 -2.58 11.13
CA GLU A 42 -1.13 -1.36 10.75
C GLU A 42 0.26 -1.68 10.19
N GLU A 43 0.97 -2.61 10.81
CA GLU A 43 2.29 -3.02 10.33
C GLU A 43 2.20 -3.72 8.98
N LEU A 44 1.16 -4.52 8.75
CA LEU A 44 0.92 -5.15 7.46
C LEU A 44 0.63 -4.10 6.38
N TRP A 45 -0.24 -3.13 6.68
CA TRP A 45 -0.56 -2.06 5.74
C TRP A 45 0.68 -1.22 5.39
N ASP A 46 1.49 -0.90 6.37
CA ASP A 46 2.74 -0.17 6.16
C ASP A 46 3.72 -0.96 5.27
N ALA A 47 3.79 -2.26 5.46
CA ALA A 47 4.62 -3.13 4.61
C ALA A 47 4.11 -3.14 3.16
N MET A 48 2.80 -3.21 2.95
CA MET A 48 2.21 -3.18 1.60
C MET A 48 2.42 -1.83 0.93
N ASP A 49 2.29 -0.72 1.66
CA ASP A 49 2.59 0.61 1.16
C ASP A 49 4.06 0.75 0.76
N ALA A 50 4.97 0.20 1.56
CA ALA A 50 6.40 0.20 1.27
C ALA A 50 6.74 -0.64 0.02
N LEU A 51 6.06 -1.77 -0.18
CA LEU A 51 6.21 -2.59 -1.39
C LEU A 51 5.78 -1.83 -2.64
N GLU A 52 4.66 -1.13 -2.57
CA GLU A 52 4.18 -0.33 -3.68
C GLU A 52 5.12 0.82 -4.01
N ASP A 53 5.60 1.54 -3.01
CA ASP A 53 6.59 2.60 -3.19
C ASP A 53 7.87 2.05 -3.84
N ALA A 54 8.34 0.90 -3.39
CA ALA A 54 9.51 0.25 -3.96
C ALA A 54 9.28 -0.14 -5.43
N ALA A 55 8.10 -0.67 -5.76
CA ALA A 55 7.77 -1.06 -7.13
C ALA A 55 7.66 0.16 -8.06
N GLN A 56 7.29 1.31 -7.54
CA GLN A 56 7.19 2.56 -8.29
C GLN A 56 8.50 3.35 -8.33
N SER A 57 9.54 2.90 -7.62
CA SER A 57 10.81 3.62 -7.54
C SER A 57 11.54 3.60 -8.89
N PRO A 58 12.39 4.63 -9.18
CA PRO A 58 13.22 4.62 -10.38
C PRO A 58 14.16 3.42 -10.46
N ALA A 59 14.63 2.93 -9.31
CA ALA A 59 15.50 1.75 -9.26
C ALA A 59 14.77 0.49 -9.73
N ALA A 60 13.51 0.32 -9.35
CA ALA A 60 12.68 -0.79 -9.82
C ALA A 60 12.36 -0.65 -11.31
N GLY A 61 12.10 0.57 -11.78
CA GLY A 61 11.86 0.85 -13.20
C GLY A 61 13.06 0.54 -14.09
N ALA A 62 14.29 0.67 -13.54
CA ALA A 62 15.51 0.31 -14.24
C ALA A 62 15.80 -1.20 -14.23
N SER A 63 15.06 -1.97 -13.46
CA SER A 63 15.22 -3.42 -13.34
C SER A 63 13.83 -4.11 -13.47
N PRO A 64 13.43 -4.48 -14.72
CA PRO A 64 12.08 -5.05 -14.94
C PRO A 64 11.76 -6.29 -14.10
N GLY A 65 12.74 -7.12 -13.85
CA GLY A 65 12.57 -8.31 -13.02
C GLY A 65 12.27 -7.98 -11.56
N LEU A 66 12.88 -6.94 -11.02
CA LEU A 66 12.65 -6.49 -9.66
C LEU A 66 11.25 -5.90 -9.51
N GLU A 67 10.83 -5.03 -10.42
CA GLU A 67 9.48 -4.44 -10.41
C GLU A 67 8.41 -5.52 -10.45
N GLU A 68 8.54 -6.47 -11.37
CA GLU A 68 7.60 -7.59 -11.50
C GLU A 68 7.54 -8.42 -10.22
N GLY A 69 8.70 -8.71 -9.61
CA GLY A 69 8.78 -9.46 -8.38
C GLY A 69 8.08 -8.75 -7.22
N LEU A 70 8.29 -7.46 -7.07
CA LEU A 70 7.64 -6.65 -6.04
C LEU A 70 6.13 -6.60 -6.23
N ARG A 71 5.65 -6.42 -7.45
CA ARG A 71 4.22 -6.42 -7.75
C ARG A 71 3.58 -7.77 -7.52
N ARG A 72 4.30 -8.84 -7.79
CA ARG A 72 3.81 -10.22 -7.53
C ARG A 72 3.63 -10.45 -6.04
N VAL A 73 4.58 -10.03 -5.20
CA VAL A 73 4.47 -10.15 -3.74
C VAL A 73 3.29 -9.31 -3.23
N LEU A 74 3.17 -8.07 -3.68
CA LEU A 74 2.07 -7.20 -3.31
C LEU A 74 0.71 -7.82 -3.69
N GLY A 75 0.59 -8.36 -4.90
CA GLY A 75 -0.63 -9.02 -5.36
C GLY A 75 -1.00 -10.24 -4.52
N ARG A 76 -0.03 -11.01 -4.05
CA ARG A 76 -0.27 -12.14 -3.15
C ARG A 76 -0.78 -11.67 -1.79
N LEU A 77 -0.21 -10.60 -1.24
CA LEU A 77 -0.67 -10.00 0.02
C LEU A 77 -2.09 -9.46 -0.12
N GLU A 78 -2.40 -8.79 -1.22
CA GLU A 78 -3.75 -8.29 -1.49
C GLU A 78 -4.78 -9.41 -1.55
N ARG A 79 -4.46 -10.52 -2.22
CA ARG A 79 -5.34 -11.70 -2.25
C ARG A 79 -5.50 -12.31 -0.87
N PHE A 80 -4.43 -12.33 -0.09
CA PHE A 80 -4.47 -12.90 1.26
C PHE A 80 -5.40 -12.07 2.17
N VAL A 81 -5.26 -10.75 2.16
CA VAL A 81 -6.13 -9.88 2.97
C VAL A 81 -7.58 -9.89 2.45
N GLY A 82 -7.78 -10.18 1.17
CA GLY A 82 -9.11 -10.36 0.57
C GLY A 82 -9.92 -11.47 1.24
N HIS A 83 -9.28 -12.50 1.80
CA HIS A 83 -9.96 -13.54 2.56
C HIS A 83 -10.61 -13.01 3.83
N ALA A 84 -10.14 -11.89 4.37
CA ALA A 84 -10.76 -11.18 5.49
C ALA A 84 -11.74 -10.10 5.01
N ARG A 85 -12.08 -10.07 3.72
CA ARG A 85 -12.93 -9.06 3.07
C ARG A 85 -12.37 -7.65 3.18
N LEU A 86 -11.05 -7.54 3.23
CA LEU A 86 -10.34 -6.27 3.24
C LEU A 86 -9.81 -5.98 1.84
N GLU A 87 -9.97 -4.76 1.39
CA GLU A 87 -9.48 -4.28 0.11
C GLU A 87 -8.59 -3.06 0.33
N ARG A 88 -7.42 -3.10 -0.26
CA ARG A 88 -6.49 -1.98 -0.26
C ARG A 88 -6.74 -1.15 -1.52
N VAL A 89 -7.09 0.11 -1.34
CA VAL A 89 -7.40 1.03 -2.44
C VAL A 89 -6.31 2.09 -2.55
N ALA A 90 -5.66 2.13 -3.70
CA ALA A 90 -4.59 3.09 -4.01
C ALA A 90 -4.77 3.57 -5.45
N THR A 91 -5.54 4.64 -5.63
CA THR A 91 -5.92 5.14 -6.95
C THR A 91 -5.02 6.31 -7.36
N LEU A 92 -4.35 6.17 -8.52
CA LEU A 92 -3.54 7.21 -9.14
C LEU A 92 -4.24 7.76 -10.37
N GLY A 93 -4.07 9.05 -10.63
CA GLY A 93 -4.57 9.68 -11.86
C GLY A 93 -6.04 10.04 -11.87
N GLU A 94 -6.78 9.69 -10.84
CA GLU A 94 -8.20 9.99 -10.69
C GLU A 94 -8.42 10.99 -9.56
N HIS A 95 -9.59 11.64 -9.54
CA HIS A 95 -9.95 12.48 -8.40
C HIS A 95 -10.18 11.62 -7.16
N PRO A 96 -9.68 12.02 -5.99
CA PRO A 96 -9.80 11.22 -4.78
C PRO A 96 -11.25 11.18 -4.29
N ASP A 97 -11.70 9.99 -3.87
CA ASP A 97 -12.98 9.84 -3.18
C ASP A 97 -12.79 10.34 -1.73
N GLY A 98 -13.48 11.43 -1.38
CA GLY A 98 -13.36 12.05 -0.06
C GLY A 98 -13.86 11.17 1.09
N ARG A 99 -14.57 10.09 0.80
CA ARG A 99 -14.99 9.12 1.82
C ARG A 99 -13.87 8.15 2.19
N LEU A 100 -12.88 7.99 1.30
CA LEU A 100 -11.78 7.03 1.47
C LEU A 100 -10.44 7.72 1.70
N PHE A 101 -10.24 8.91 1.11
CA PHE A 101 -8.95 9.59 1.09
C PHE A 101 -8.99 10.99 1.66
N ARG A 102 -7.94 11.33 2.38
CA ARG A 102 -7.66 12.70 2.80
C ARG A 102 -6.53 13.26 1.96
N VAL A 103 -6.72 14.47 1.43
CA VAL A 103 -5.67 15.17 0.72
C VAL A 103 -4.73 15.81 1.75
N VAL A 104 -3.47 15.44 1.74
CA VAL A 104 -2.47 15.90 2.71
C VAL A 104 -1.45 16.86 2.09
N GLY A 105 -1.51 17.09 0.80
CA GLY A 105 -0.63 18.04 0.12
C GLY A 105 -0.78 17.99 -1.39
N THR A 106 0.15 18.61 -2.07
CA THR A 106 0.18 18.67 -3.52
C THR A 106 1.52 18.20 -4.06
N LEU A 107 1.48 17.58 -5.23
CA LEU A 107 2.68 17.18 -5.97
C LEU A 107 2.39 17.40 -7.45
N GLU A 108 3.13 18.29 -8.09
CA GLU A 108 2.94 18.57 -9.50
C GLU A 108 3.33 17.34 -10.35
N HIS A 109 2.43 16.98 -11.27
CA HIS A 109 2.67 15.94 -12.26
C HIS A 109 2.11 16.40 -13.60
N PRO A 110 2.99 16.71 -14.58
CA PRO A 110 2.56 17.37 -15.83
C PRO A 110 1.64 16.50 -16.69
N GLY A 111 1.62 15.20 -16.51
CA GLY A 111 0.77 14.27 -17.27
C GLY A 111 -0.62 14.06 -16.71
N LEU A 112 -0.95 14.65 -15.56
CA LEU A 112 -2.23 14.41 -14.89
C LEU A 112 -3.12 15.65 -14.91
N ALA A 113 -4.43 15.42 -14.82
CA ALA A 113 -5.41 16.50 -14.66
C ALA A 113 -5.22 17.19 -13.32
N GLU A 114 -5.57 18.48 -13.25
CA GLU A 114 -5.54 19.23 -11.99
C GLU A 114 -6.52 18.60 -10.99
N GLY A 115 -6.08 18.43 -9.74
CA GLY A 115 -6.86 17.81 -8.69
C GLY A 115 -6.85 16.29 -8.69
N ALA A 116 -6.27 15.65 -9.69
CA ALA A 116 -6.11 14.20 -9.70
C ALA A 116 -5.02 13.75 -8.72
N VAL A 117 -5.15 12.53 -8.19
CA VAL A 117 -4.15 11.96 -7.29
C VAL A 117 -2.84 11.78 -8.04
N SER A 118 -1.81 12.51 -7.61
CA SER A 118 -0.47 12.43 -8.18
C SER A 118 0.43 11.46 -7.40
N ARG A 119 0.12 11.19 -6.14
CA ARG A 119 0.81 10.20 -5.32
C ARG A 119 -0.10 9.69 -4.21
N VAL A 120 -0.04 8.39 -3.96
CA VAL A 120 -0.67 7.79 -2.80
C VAL A 120 0.38 7.69 -1.70
N VAL A 121 0.20 8.45 -0.62
CA VAL A 121 1.09 8.42 0.54
C VAL A 121 0.76 7.22 1.41
N ARG A 122 -0.53 6.94 1.55
CA ARG A 122 -1.06 5.86 2.36
C ARG A 122 -2.33 5.35 1.70
N ALA A 123 -2.40 4.06 1.41
CA ALA A 123 -3.59 3.48 0.81
C ALA A 123 -4.77 3.48 1.79
N ALA A 124 -5.98 3.58 1.26
CA ALA A 124 -7.19 3.36 2.04
C ALA A 124 -7.43 1.85 2.18
N ILE A 125 -7.97 1.44 3.31
CA ILE A 125 -8.38 0.06 3.55
C ILE A 125 -9.89 0.04 3.74
N VAL A 126 -10.56 -0.78 2.94
CA VAL A 126 -12.02 -0.83 2.87
C VAL A 126 -12.49 -2.24 3.24
N ARG A 127 -13.56 -2.32 4.01
CA ARG A 127 -14.25 -3.57 4.31
C ARG A 127 -15.73 -3.37 4.09
N ASP A 128 -16.33 -4.21 3.24
CA ASP A 128 -17.76 -4.16 2.93
C ASP A 128 -18.25 -2.74 2.54
N GLY A 129 -17.45 -2.03 1.76
CA GLY A 129 -17.76 -0.68 1.27
C GLY A 129 -17.46 0.46 2.25
N HIS A 130 -16.96 0.16 3.44
CA HIS A 130 -16.64 1.16 4.46
C HIS A 130 -15.14 1.26 4.70
N ALA A 131 -14.63 2.49 4.81
CA ALA A 131 -13.23 2.70 5.13
C ALA A 131 -12.95 2.31 6.59
N VAL A 132 -12.05 1.34 6.78
CA VAL A 132 -11.53 0.97 8.11
C VAL A 132 -10.21 1.68 8.39
N ARG A 133 -9.58 2.21 7.37
CA ARG A 133 -8.40 3.06 7.44
C ARG A 133 -8.49 4.10 6.34
N GLU A 134 -8.45 5.37 6.71
CA GLU A 134 -8.44 6.45 5.73
C GLU A 134 -7.10 6.50 5.00
N GLY A 135 -7.16 6.64 3.68
CA GLY A 135 -5.98 6.84 2.86
C GLY A 135 -5.53 8.30 2.85
N GLU A 136 -4.29 8.53 2.49
CA GLU A 136 -3.69 9.86 2.36
C GLU A 136 -3.08 10.01 0.98
N VAL A 137 -3.39 11.10 0.29
CA VAL A 137 -2.94 11.34 -1.07
C VAL A 137 -2.41 12.75 -1.24
N LEU A 138 -1.52 12.89 -2.23
CA LEU A 138 -1.15 14.18 -2.80
C LEU A 138 -1.91 14.35 -4.10
N ILE A 139 -2.41 15.53 -4.35
CA ILE A 139 -3.09 15.85 -5.60
C ILE A 139 -2.22 16.70 -6.51
N ASN A 140 -2.49 16.58 -7.81
CA ASN A 140 -1.81 17.39 -8.81
C ASN A 140 -2.31 18.83 -8.75
N ARG A 141 -1.40 19.76 -8.61
CA ARG A 141 -1.69 21.18 -8.67
C ARG A 141 -0.64 21.83 -9.55
N ARG A 142 -1.09 22.44 -10.63
CA ARG A 142 -0.18 23.13 -11.52
C ARG A 142 0.30 24.41 -10.83
N ALA A 143 1.59 24.64 -10.88
CA ALA A 143 2.15 25.93 -10.48
C ALA A 143 1.60 27.00 -11.42
N SER A 144 0.93 28.00 -10.86
CA SER A 144 0.45 29.13 -11.61
C SER A 144 1.57 30.11 -11.96
#